data_1785e26ae55568f30d0646b1be68509f
#
_entry.id   1785e26ae55568f30d0646b1be68509f
#
_cell.length_a   1.000
_cell.length_b   1.000
_cell.length_c   1.000
_cell.angle_alpha   90.00
_cell.angle_beta   90.00
_cell.angle_gamma   90.00
#
_symmetry.space_group_name_H-M   'P 1'
#
loop_
_entity.id
_entity.type
_entity.pdbx_description
1 polymer ?
#
loop_
_entity_poly.entity_id
_entity_poly.type
_entity_poly.pdbx_seq_one_letter_code
_entity_poly.pdbx_strand_id
1 'polypeptide(L)'
;MSTPENTPTTILPPHPNPSQPHFKVPANACDAHCHVFGPGHRFPYSGKRTYTPPDAPAERLRALHKLLGIERVVLVQASVHGSDNSAMLDAIALWC
;
A
#
# COMPACT_ATOMS: atom_id res chain seq x y z
N MET A 1 4.31 7.93 -31.33
CA MET A 1 5.60 7.70 -30.66
C MET A 1 5.46 6.54 -29.68
N SER A 2 6.27 5.52 -29.84
CA SER A 2 6.16 4.35 -28.97
C SER A 2 6.77 4.64 -27.62
N THR A 3 6.13 4.13 -26.56
CA THR A 3 6.69 4.16 -25.21
C THR A 3 7.91 3.26 -25.16
N PRO A 4 9.02 3.68 -24.52
CA PRO A 4 10.15 2.79 -24.33
C PRO A 4 9.72 1.50 -23.64
N GLU A 5 10.20 0.35 -24.10
CA GLU A 5 9.82 -0.96 -23.57
C GLU A 5 10.13 -1.10 -22.07
N ASN A 6 11.14 -0.36 -21.58
CA ASN A 6 11.59 -0.45 -20.20
C ASN A 6 10.85 0.51 -19.24
N THR A 7 9.91 1.31 -19.77
CA THR A 7 9.18 2.25 -18.92
C THR A 7 8.06 1.51 -18.19
N PRO A 8 8.08 1.44 -16.85
CA PRO A 8 7.00 0.78 -16.11
C PRO A 8 5.67 1.51 -16.32
N THR A 9 4.59 0.74 -16.37
CA THR A 9 3.23 1.27 -16.44
C THR A 9 2.89 1.97 -15.13
N THR A 10 2.26 3.14 -15.22
CA THR A 10 1.74 3.82 -14.03
C THR A 10 0.34 3.32 -13.71
N ILE A 11 -0.03 3.39 -12.44
CA ILE A 11 -1.37 2.99 -11.98
C ILE A 11 -2.01 4.13 -11.20
N LEU A 12 -3.34 4.05 -11.04
CA LEU A 12 -4.10 5.07 -10.33
C LEU A 12 -3.85 5.00 -8.82
N PRO A 13 -3.90 6.15 -8.13
CA PRO A 13 -3.81 6.16 -6.68
C PRO A 13 -5.08 5.61 -6.02
N PRO A 14 -5.01 5.28 -4.72
CA PRO A 14 -6.21 4.96 -3.95
C PRO A 14 -7.19 6.12 -3.96
N HIS A 15 -8.48 5.82 -3.78
CA HIS A 15 -9.50 6.86 -3.67
C HIS A 15 -9.17 7.77 -2.48
N PRO A 16 -9.11 9.10 -2.66
CA PRO A 16 -8.68 10.00 -1.59
C PRO A 16 -9.67 10.12 -0.44
N ASN A 17 -10.96 9.94 -0.71
CA ASN A 17 -12.03 10.08 0.29
C ASN A 17 -13.03 8.95 0.17
N PRO A 18 -12.67 7.72 0.57
CA PRO A 18 -13.60 6.60 0.49
C PRO A 18 -14.78 6.82 1.43
N SER A 19 -15.96 6.37 0.99
CA SER A 19 -17.16 6.45 1.81
C SER A 19 -17.12 5.41 2.93
N GLN A 20 -17.73 5.76 4.06
CA GLN A 20 -17.91 4.78 5.11
C GLN A 20 -18.97 3.78 4.68
N PRO A 21 -18.71 2.46 4.79
CA PRO A 21 -19.70 1.46 4.42
C PRO A 21 -20.86 1.43 5.41
N HIS A 22 -22.01 0.98 4.95
CA HIS A 22 -23.15 0.76 5.83
C HIS A 22 -23.01 -0.51 6.67
N PHE A 23 -22.17 -1.42 6.21
CA PHE A 23 -21.88 -2.67 6.91
C PHE A 23 -20.90 -2.42 8.05
N LYS A 24 -21.20 -2.98 9.23
CA LYS A 24 -20.30 -2.89 10.37
C LYS A 24 -19.41 -4.13 10.41
N VAL A 25 -18.11 -3.92 10.33
CA VAL A 25 -17.13 -5.00 10.36
C VAL A 25 -17.06 -5.57 11.78
N PRO A 26 -17.03 -6.91 11.94
CA PRO A 26 -16.89 -7.52 13.26
C PRO A 26 -15.60 -7.10 13.96
N ALA A 27 -15.62 -7.09 15.28
CA ALA A 27 -14.42 -6.85 16.08
C ALA A 27 -13.33 -7.87 15.72
N ASN A 28 -12.07 -7.44 15.73
CA ASN A 28 -10.91 -8.27 15.39
C ASN A 28 -10.86 -8.72 13.93
N ALA A 29 -11.63 -8.12 13.05
CA ALA A 29 -11.51 -8.38 11.62
C ALA A 29 -10.10 -8.07 11.14
N CYS A 30 -9.61 -8.84 10.19
CA CYS A 30 -8.27 -8.71 9.65
C CYS A 30 -8.31 -8.50 8.14
N ASP A 31 -7.60 -7.47 7.68
CA ASP A 31 -7.29 -7.35 6.26
C ASP A 31 -6.11 -8.29 5.98
N ALA A 32 -6.41 -9.39 5.30
CA ALA A 32 -5.46 -10.49 5.17
C ALA A 32 -4.43 -10.31 4.06
N HIS A 33 -4.53 -9.24 3.25
CA HIS A 33 -3.61 -9.05 2.13
C HIS A 33 -3.65 -7.59 1.71
N CYS A 34 -2.69 -6.81 2.15
CA CYS A 34 -2.58 -5.42 1.74
C CYS A 34 -1.12 -5.03 1.56
N HIS A 35 -0.92 -3.95 0.84
CA HIS A 35 0.40 -3.43 0.51
C HIS A 35 0.54 -1.99 0.98
N VAL A 36 1.78 -1.57 1.20
CA VAL A 36 2.15 -0.17 1.31
C VAL A 36 3.12 0.16 0.19
N PHE A 37 3.03 1.37 -0.35
CA PHE A 37 3.89 1.82 -1.43
C PHE A 37 4.60 3.11 -1.02
N GLY A 38 5.92 3.05 -0.91
CA GLY A 38 6.72 4.22 -0.63
C GLY A 38 6.52 4.81 0.75
N PRO A 39 6.66 6.11 0.91
CA PRO A 39 6.97 7.06 -0.19
C PRO A 39 8.33 6.80 -0.81
N GLY A 40 8.41 6.98 -2.13
CA GLY A 40 9.58 6.60 -2.90
C GLY A 40 10.87 7.31 -2.51
N HIS A 41 10.76 8.51 -1.92
CA HIS A 41 11.93 9.25 -1.46
C HIS A 41 12.56 8.64 -0.18
N ARG A 42 11.81 7.85 0.58
CA ARG A 42 12.31 7.12 1.77
C ARG A 42 12.53 5.65 1.46
N PHE A 43 11.65 5.08 0.66
CA PHE A 43 11.65 3.66 0.34
C PHE A 43 11.61 3.52 -1.18
N PRO A 44 12.77 3.55 -1.85
CA PRO A 44 12.83 3.56 -3.31
C PRO A 44 12.16 2.33 -3.94
N TYR A 45 11.58 2.54 -5.11
CA TYR A 45 11.02 1.45 -5.88
C TYR A 45 12.14 0.74 -6.65
N SER A 46 11.97 -0.57 -6.84
CA SER A 46 12.92 -1.39 -7.57
C SER A 46 13.06 -0.93 -9.02
N GLY A 47 14.27 -0.87 -9.54
CA GLY A 47 14.51 -0.61 -10.96
C GLY A 47 13.99 -1.72 -11.87
N LYS A 48 13.72 -2.90 -11.33
CA LYS A 48 13.20 -4.05 -12.09
C LYS A 48 11.67 -4.18 -12.01
N ARG A 49 11.00 -3.20 -11.42
CA ARG A 49 9.54 -3.25 -11.27
C ARG A 49 8.84 -3.21 -12.63
N THR A 50 7.66 -3.81 -12.70
CA THR A 50 6.86 -3.85 -13.92
C THR A 50 5.81 -2.74 -13.98
N TYR A 51 5.58 -2.04 -12.87
CA TYR A 51 4.69 -0.88 -12.81
C TYR A 51 5.23 0.12 -11.79
N THR A 52 4.78 1.37 -11.92
CA THR A 52 5.12 2.42 -10.96
C THR A 52 3.84 2.85 -10.25
N PRO A 53 3.69 2.52 -8.96
CA PRO A 53 2.53 2.97 -8.21
C PRO A 53 2.72 4.41 -7.75
N PRO A 54 1.63 5.15 -7.50
CA PRO A 54 1.74 6.36 -6.70
C PRO A 54 2.09 5.97 -5.26
N ASP A 55 2.66 6.91 -4.51
CA ASP A 55 2.92 6.65 -3.10
C ASP A 55 1.60 6.39 -2.38
N ALA A 56 1.58 5.33 -1.59
CA ALA A 56 0.44 4.95 -0.77
C ALA A 56 0.99 4.46 0.58
N PRO A 57 1.40 5.40 1.44
CA PRO A 57 2.12 5.07 2.67
C PRO A 57 1.22 4.44 3.73
N ALA A 58 1.86 3.88 4.74
CA ALA A 58 1.19 3.16 5.81
C ALA A 58 0.13 3.99 6.54
N GLU A 59 0.36 5.29 6.70
CA GLU A 59 -0.58 6.18 7.37
C GLU A 59 -1.93 6.23 6.66
N ARG A 60 -1.92 6.20 5.34
CA ARG A 60 -3.16 6.20 4.54
C ARG A 60 -3.90 4.87 4.66
N LEU A 61 -3.17 3.76 4.65
CA LEU A 61 -3.77 2.44 4.84
C LEU A 61 -4.38 2.33 6.23
N ARG A 62 -3.68 2.82 7.24
CA ARG A 62 -4.19 2.82 8.60
C ARG A 62 -5.44 3.66 8.74
N ALA A 63 -5.49 4.83 8.09
CA ALA A 63 -6.68 5.68 8.09
C ALA A 63 -7.88 4.97 7.46
N LEU A 64 -7.65 4.26 6.36
CA LEU A 64 -8.69 3.46 5.71
C LEU A 64 -9.19 2.35 6.65
N HIS A 65 -8.29 1.63 7.31
CA HIS A 65 -8.67 0.57 8.23
C HIS A 65 -9.48 1.12 9.40
N LYS A 66 -9.12 2.30 9.92
CA LYS A 66 -9.92 2.94 10.97
C LYS A 66 -11.32 3.30 10.50
N LEU A 67 -11.44 3.82 9.28
CA LEU A 67 -12.73 4.14 8.69
C LEU A 67 -13.61 2.90 8.58
N LEU A 68 -13.02 1.77 8.21
CA LEU A 68 -13.73 0.50 8.01
C LEU A 68 -13.93 -0.29 9.31
N GLY A 69 -13.23 0.07 10.38
CA GLY A 69 -13.30 -0.69 11.64
C GLY A 69 -12.43 -1.94 11.64
N ILE A 70 -11.42 -2.01 10.76
CA ILE A 70 -10.51 -3.15 10.69
C ILE A 70 -9.35 -2.91 11.64
N GLU A 71 -9.11 -3.86 12.53
CA GLU A 71 -8.12 -3.71 13.61
C GLU A 71 -6.80 -4.42 13.32
N ARG A 72 -6.80 -5.44 12.48
CA ARG A 72 -5.63 -6.25 12.19
C ARG A 72 -5.33 -6.29 10.70
N VAL A 73 -4.04 -6.40 10.37
CA VAL A 73 -3.61 -6.43 8.97
C VAL A 73 -2.52 -7.49 8.79
N VAL A 74 -2.46 -8.02 7.58
CA VAL A 74 -1.30 -8.77 7.10
C VAL A 74 -0.72 -7.99 5.94
N LEU A 75 0.46 -7.43 6.15
CA LEU A 75 1.15 -6.71 5.09
C LEU A 75 1.92 -7.70 4.22
N VAL A 76 1.70 -7.61 2.92
CA VAL A 76 2.36 -8.45 1.94
C VAL A 76 3.37 -7.59 1.19
N GLN A 77 4.56 -8.12 0.95
CA GLN A 77 5.60 -7.37 0.24
C GLN A 77 5.13 -7.02 -1.17
N ALA A 78 5.16 -5.73 -1.48
CA ALA A 78 4.82 -5.26 -2.81
C ALA A 78 6.00 -5.50 -3.76
N SER A 79 5.73 -6.05 -4.94
CA SER A 79 6.78 -6.38 -5.91
C SER A 79 7.57 -5.15 -6.37
N VAL A 80 6.95 -3.96 -6.30
CA VAL A 80 7.61 -2.71 -6.71
C VAL A 80 8.78 -2.32 -5.81
N HIS A 81 8.88 -2.87 -4.60
CA HIS A 81 10.02 -2.68 -3.71
C HIS A 81 11.05 -3.82 -3.83
N GLY A 82 10.77 -4.82 -4.68
CA GLY A 82 11.65 -5.96 -4.86
C GLY A 82 11.84 -6.74 -3.56
N SER A 83 13.11 -7.00 -3.21
CA SER A 83 13.45 -7.70 -1.98
C SER A 83 13.74 -6.77 -0.79
N ASP A 84 13.58 -5.46 -0.97
CA ASP A 84 13.79 -4.48 0.10
C ASP A 84 12.51 -4.36 0.93
N ASN A 85 12.54 -4.90 2.13
CA ASN A 85 11.40 -4.93 3.04
C ASN A 85 11.27 -3.69 3.93
N SER A 86 12.07 -2.66 3.68
CA SER A 86 12.14 -1.49 4.58
C SER A 86 10.80 -0.79 4.75
N ALA A 87 10.06 -0.58 3.65
CA ALA A 87 8.75 0.07 3.72
C ALA A 87 7.76 -0.74 4.53
N MET A 88 7.74 -2.06 4.34
CA MET A 88 6.85 -2.96 5.05
C MET A 88 7.18 -3.01 6.53
N LEU A 89 8.46 -3.09 6.89
CA LEU A 89 8.89 -3.14 8.28
C LEU A 89 8.59 -1.84 9.01
N ASP A 90 8.78 -0.69 8.35
CA ASP A 90 8.42 0.61 8.89
C ASP A 90 6.91 0.68 9.14
N ALA A 91 6.13 0.16 8.20
CA ALA A 91 4.67 0.15 8.31
C ALA A 91 4.20 -0.69 9.50
N ILE A 92 4.80 -1.85 9.72
CA ILE A 92 4.42 -2.74 10.84
C ILE A 92 4.50 -2.00 12.17
N ALA A 93 5.49 -1.15 12.35
CA ALA A 93 5.67 -0.39 13.59
C ALA A 93 4.47 0.52 13.90
N LEU A 94 3.70 0.91 12.88
CA LEU A 94 2.54 1.77 13.05
C LEU A 94 1.37 1.08 13.75
N TRP A 95 1.30 -0.26 13.65
CA TRP A 95 0.24 -1.07 14.27
C TRP A 95 0.66 -1.69 15.61
N CYS A 96 1.91 -1.55 15.99
CA CYS A 96 2.43 -2.10 17.26
C CYS A 96 2.28 -1.12 18.42
#